data_82701c4ac57f3fb054e13fa1abad91c1
#
_entry.id   82701c4ac57f3fb054e13fa1abad91c1
#
_cell.length_a   1.000
_cell.length_b   1.000
_cell.length_c   1.000
_cell.angle_alpha   90.00
_cell.angle_beta   90.00
_cell.angle_gamma   90.00
#
_symmetry.space_group_name_H-M   'P 1'
#
loop_
_entity.id
_entity.type
_entity.pdbx_description
1 polymer ?
#
loop_
_entity_poly.entity_id
_entity_poly.type
_entity_poly.pdbx_seq_one_letter_code
_entity_poly.pdbx_strand_id
1 'polypeptide(L)'
;MYVSETGLNIQGINQKRFRVKVYPDALFLQIIKVYFLFMVLLDSDFSRRKGLYKMTIEMLKGKIHRATVIQAELDYVGSITVDEELLEAAGILEYEKVQIVDVNNGSRFETYTICGERGSGMICLNGAAARCVSTGDKIIIMAYAGYEPEEARTHKPAVVFVDEENKISRVTNYEKHGLLKDMA
;
A
#
# COMPACT_ATOMS: atom_id res chain seq x y z
N MET A 1 8.18 -28.05 -59.88
CA MET A 1 7.79 -28.60 -58.57
C MET A 1 9.07 -28.93 -57.81
N TYR A 2 9.63 -27.92 -57.13
CA TYR A 2 10.84 -28.07 -56.33
C TYR A 2 10.49 -28.20 -54.86
N VAL A 3 10.92 -29.29 -54.24
CA VAL A 3 10.80 -29.53 -52.78
C VAL A 3 12.16 -29.15 -52.21
N SER A 4 12.19 -28.10 -51.38
CA SER A 4 13.37 -27.78 -50.55
C SER A 4 13.13 -28.32 -49.13
N GLU A 5 13.98 -29.22 -48.68
CA GLU A 5 14.02 -29.67 -47.27
C GLU A 5 14.83 -28.65 -46.44
N THR A 6 14.18 -27.91 -45.58
CA THR A 6 14.87 -27.17 -44.50
C THR A 6 14.58 -27.87 -43.18
N GLY A 7 15.59 -28.57 -42.66
CA GLY A 7 15.52 -29.20 -41.33
C GLY A 7 15.88 -28.18 -40.23
N LEU A 8 14.95 -27.84 -39.39
CA LEU A 8 15.22 -27.17 -38.12
C LEU A 8 15.49 -28.23 -37.02
N ASN A 9 16.71 -28.19 -36.50
CA ASN A 9 17.13 -29.08 -35.42
C ASN A 9 16.95 -28.36 -34.07
N ILE A 10 15.93 -28.76 -33.33
CA ILE A 10 15.72 -28.29 -31.95
C ILE A 10 16.13 -29.43 -31.02
N GLN A 11 17.22 -29.26 -30.28
CA GLN A 11 17.68 -30.21 -29.27
C GLN A 11 16.67 -30.30 -28.12
N GLY A 12 16.11 -31.49 -27.89
CA GLY A 12 15.43 -31.81 -26.64
C GLY A 12 13.97 -32.30 -26.71
N ILE A 13 13.35 -32.48 -27.88
CA ILE A 13 12.00 -33.00 -27.98
C ILE A 13 11.96 -34.17 -29.02
N ASN A 14 11.33 -35.27 -28.59
CA ASN A 14 11.17 -36.54 -29.33
C ASN A 14 10.89 -36.32 -30.82
N GLN A 15 11.71 -36.93 -31.68
CA GLN A 15 11.65 -36.82 -33.13
C GLN A 15 10.31 -37.31 -33.69
N LYS A 16 9.32 -36.47 -33.83
CA LYS A 16 8.25 -36.62 -34.79
C LYS A 16 8.54 -35.71 -35.97
N ARG A 17 8.92 -36.32 -37.11
CA ARG A 17 9.09 -35.59 -38.37
C ARG A 17 7.73 -35.04 -38.81
N PHE A 18 7.52 -33.76 -38.70
CA PHE A 18 6.38 -33.07 -39.30
C PHE A 18 6.74 -32.70 -40.76
N ARG A 19 6.01 -33.26 -41.74
CA ARG A 19 6.07 -32.75 -43.10
C ARG A 19 5.18 -31.52 -43.20
N VAL A 20 5.79 -30.34 -43.33
CA VAL A 20 5.04 -29.11 -43.60
C VAL A 20 4.84 -29.00 -45.11
N LYS A 21 3.61 -29.01 -45.56
CA LYS A 21 3.27 -28.72 -46.94
C LYS A 21 3.25 -27.19 -47.09
N VAL A 22 4.25 -26.61 -47.78
CA VAL A 22 4.29 -25.17 -48.02
C VAL A 22 3.35 -24.87 -49.21
N TYR A 23 2.31 -24.09 -48.92
CA TYR A 23 1.40 -23.53 -49.91
C TYR A 23 1.93 -22.13 -50.29
N PRO A 24 2.11 -21.82 -51.57
CA PRO A 24 2.71 -20.56 -51.99
C PRO A 24 1.75 -19.35 -52.07
N ASP A 25 0.60 -19.39 -51.37
CA ASP A 25 -0.44 -18.39 -51.54
C ASP A 25 -0.73 -17.57 -50.29
N ALA A 26 -1.37 -16.40 -50.49
CA ALA A 26 -1.75 -15.39 -49.50
C ALA A 26 -2.44 -15.97 -48.24
N LEU A 27 -3.04 -17.16 -48.34
CA LEU A 27 -3.68 -17.89 -47.27
C LEU A 27 -2.69 -18.33 -46.17
N PHE A 28 -1.46 -18.74 -46.56
CA PHE A 28 -0.42 -19.17 -45.60
C PHE A 28 0.08 -17.98 -44.75
N LEU A 29 0.26 -16.82 -45.38
CA LEU A 29 0.63 -15.59 -44.67
C LEU A 29 -0.49 -15.11 -43.76
N GLN A 30 -1.74 -15.26 -44.14
CA GLN A 30 -2.87 -14.97 -43.24
C GLN A 30 -2.92 -15.92 -42.04
N ILE A 31 -2.71 -17.20 -42.21
CA ILE A 31 -2.68 -18.20 -41.12
C ILE A 31 -1.54 -17.87 -40.14
N ILE A 32 -0.35 -17.53 -40.62
CA ILE A 32 0.79 -17.13 -39.78
C ILE A 32 0.45 -15.85 -39.00
N LYS A 33 -0.15 -14.84 -39.64
CA LYS A 33 -0.56 -13.61 -38.96
C LYS A 33 -1.59 -13.85 -37.86
N VAL A 34 -2.59 -14.71 -38.13
CA VAL A 34 -3.61 -15.09 -37.14
C VAL A 34 -2.98 -15.86 -35.97
N TYR A 35 -2.05 -16.79 -36.27
CA TYR A 35 -1.37 -17.55 -35.23
C TYR A 35 -0.44 -16.67 -34.37
N PHE A 36 0.28 -15.73 -35.00
CA PHE A 36 1.11 -14.76 -34.29
C PHE A 36 0.27 -13.82 -33.43
N LEU A 37 -0.88 -13.33 -33.96
CA LEU A 37 -1.81 -12.50 -33.21
C LEU A 37 -2.41 -13.27 -32.02
N PHE A 38 -2.77 -14.53 -32.22
CA PHE A 38 -3.28 -15.41 -31.17
C PHE A 38 -2.23 -15.68 -30.08
N MET A 39 -0.97 -15.91 -30.45
CA MET A 39 0.13 -16.07 -29.49
C MET A 39 0.40 -14.80 -28.70
N VAL A 40 0.36 -13.61 -29.35
CA VAL A 40 0.51 -12.31 -28.68
C VAL A 40 -0.67 -12.03 -27.71
N LEU A 41 -1.90 -12.41 -28.09
CA LEU A 41 -3.07 -12.28 -27.21
C LEU A 41 -2.99 -13.24 -26.02
N LEU A 42 -2.52 -14.48 -26.22
CA LEU A 42 -2.30 -15.42 -25.12
C LEU A 42 -1.21 -14.96 -24.15
N ASP A 43 -0.16 -14.36 -24.66
CA ASP A 43 0.95 -13.84 -23.81
C ASP A 43 0.51 -12.60 -23.01
N SER A 44 -0.33 -11.76 -23.63
CA SER A 44 -0.93 -10.61 -22.92
C SER A 44 -1.92 -11.05 -21.83
N ASP A 45 -2.72 -12.09 -22.06
CA ASP A 45 -3.61 -12.66 -21.05
C ASP A 45 -2.85 -13.41 -19.94
N PHE A 46 -1.74 -14.06 -20.28
CA PHE A 46 -0.88 -14.71 -19.29
C PHE A 46 -0.15 -13.69 -18.40
N SER A 47 0.32 -12.57 -18.97
CA SER A 47 0.87 -11.45 -18.21
C SER A 47 -0.17 -10.76 -17.32
N ARG A 48 -1.42 -10.62 -17.78
CA ARG A 48 -2.54 -10.13 -16.95
C ARG A 48 -2.87 -11.07 -15.79
N ARG A 49 -2.83 -12.39 -16.00
CA ARG A 49 -3.12 -13.38 -14.95
C ARG A 49 -2.03 -13.47 -13.89
N LYS A 50 -0.77 -13.16 -14.21
CA LYS A 50 0.31 -13.03 -13.22
C LYS A 50 0.08 -11.86 -12.24
N GLY A 51 -0.69 -10.85 -12.62
CA GLY A 51 -1.07 -9.74 -11.75
C GLY A 51 -2.19 -10.06 -10.74
N LEU A 52 -2.85 -11.24 -10.81
CA LEU A 52 -4.04 -11.54 -10.01
C LEU A 52 -3.73 -12.01 -8.58
N TYR A 53 -2.49 -12.42 -8.27
CA TYR A 53 -2.06 -12.84 -6.93
C TYR A 53 -0.71 -12.17 -6.59
N LYS A 54 -0.77 -10.87 -6.33
CA LYS A 54 0.38 -10.11 -5.88
C LYS A 54 0.50 -10.27 -4.37
N MET A 55 1.55 -10.93 -3.90
CA MET A 55 1.85 -10.97 -2.48
C MET A 55 2.21 -9.56 -2.02
N THR A 56 1.53 -9.05 -1.00
CA THR A 56 1.87 -7.79 -0.35
C THR A 56 2.30 -8.03 1.09
N ILE A 57 3.22 -7.21 1.55
CA ILE A 57 3.68 -7.15 2.94
C ILE A 57 3.05 -5.89 3.54
N GLU A 58 2.31 -6.05 4.64
CA GLU A 58 1.76 -4.90 5.36
C GLU A 58 2.87 -4.20 6.16
N MET A 59 3.09 -2.92 5.87
CA MET A 59 4.13 -2.10 6.47
C MET A 59 3.53 -0.85 7.10
N LEU A 60 4.17 -0.31 8.14
CA LEU A 60 3.84 1.00 8.67
C LEU A 60 4.04 2.05 7.56
N LYS A 61 2.96 2.69 7.12
CA LYS A 61 2.98 3.75 6.11
C LYS A 61 3.32 5.10 6.73
N GLY A 62 2.62 5.43 7.81
CA GLY A 62 2.78 6.69 8.52
C GLY A 62 2.31 6.63 9.95
N LYS A 63 2.86 7.54 10.78
CA LYS A 63 2.57 7.58 12.20
C LYS A 63 2.62 9.00 12.75
N ILE A 64 1.64 9.35 13.60
CA ILE A 64 1.68 10.54 14.47
C ILE A 64 1.96 10.03 15.88
N HIS A 65 3.06 10.48 16.47
CA HIS A 65 3.60 9.91 17.71
C HIS A 65 3.27 10.79 18.91
N ARG A 66 2.53 10.22 19.88
CA ARG A 66 2.20 10.81 21.19
C ARG A 66 1.41 12.12 21.11
N ALA A 67 0.47 12.21 20.18
CA ALA A 67 -0.47 13.31 20.14
C ALA A 67 -1.38 13.31 21.38
N THR A 68 -1.74 14.47 21.86
CA THR A 68 -2.62 14.66 23.02
C THR A 68 -4.06 14.68 22.57
N VAL A 69 -4.91 13.85 23.17
CA VAL A 69 -6.36 13.88 22.96
C VAL A 69 -6.92 15.17 23.57
N ILE A 70 -7.49 16.05 22.75
CA ILE A 70 -8.10 17.29 23.23
C ILE A 70 -9.61 17.16 23.49
N GLN A 71 -10.26 16.13 22.89
CA GLN A 71 -11.68 15.87 23.05
C GLN A 71 -11.96 14.36 22.94
N ALA A 72 -12.82 13.84 23.81
CA ALA A 72 -13.40 12.50 23.76
C ALA A 72 -14.92 12.60 24.00
N GLU A 73 -15.72 12.61 22.91
CA GLU A 73 -17.17 12.89 22.98
C GLU A 73 -17.97 11.71 22.41
N LEU A 74 -18.84 11.13 23.26
CA LEU A 74 -19.64 9.94 22.91
C LEU A 74 -20.77 10.24 21.94
N ASP A 75 -21.41 11.39 22.12
CA ASP A 75 -22.60 11.78 21.36
C ASP A 75 -22.26 12.67 20.15
N TYR A 76 -21.10 12.41 19.55
CA TYR A 76 -20.59 13.15 18.40
C TYR A 76 -20.35 12.25 17.17
N VAL A 77 -20.54 12.81 15.98
CA VAL A 77 -20.32 12.07 14.73
C VAL A 77 -18.82 12.00 14.40
N GLY A 78 -18.40 10.82 13.99
CA GLY A 78 -17.03 10.62 13.51
C GLY A 78 -16.20 9.74 14.43
N SER A 79 -15.09 9.23 13.89
CA SER A 79 -14.21 8.27 14.56
C SER A 79 -13.03 8.95 15.26
N ILE A 80 -12.06 9.44 14.47
CA ILE A 80 -11.01 10.31 14.98
C ILE A 80 -10.86 11.51 14.05
N THR A 81 -11.06 12.72 14.58
CA THR A 81 -10.76 13.96 13.88
C THR A 81 -9.35 14.38 14.19
N VAL A 82 -8.53 14.57 13.15
CA VAL A 82 -7.11 14.90 13.23
C VAL A 82 -6.85 16.15 12.42
N ASP A 83 -6.07 17.08 12.96
CA ASP A 83 -5.55 18.25 12.24
C ASP A 83 -5.02 17.84 10.85
N GLU A 84 -5.51 18.50 9.80
CA GLU A 84 -5.15 18.21 8.40
C GLU A 84 -3.64 18.28 8.17
N GLU A 85 -2.94 19.22 8.80
CA GLU A 85 -1.49 19.35 8.68
C GLU A 85 -0.74 18.12 9.22
N LEU A 86 -1.22 17.53 10.31
CA LEU A 86 -0.67 16.30 10.87
C LEU A 86 -0.92 15.10 9.97
N LEU A 87 -2.12 15.00 9.38
CA LEU A 87 -2.46 13.94 8.44
C LEU A 87 -1.57 13.99 7.19
N GLU A 88 -1.42 15.18 6.59
CA GLU A 88 -0.55 15.39 5.44
C GLU A 88 0.91 15.04 5.75
N ALA A 89 1.43 15.52 6.87
CA ALA A 89 2.81 15.24 7.27
C ALA A 89 3.08 13.74 7.52
N ALA A 90 2.07 13.00 7.99
CA ALA A 90 2.14 11.56 8.19
C ALA A 90 1.79 10.75 6.91
N GLY A 91 1.37 11.40 5.83
CA GLY A 91 0.90 10.77 4.61
C GLY A 91 -0.38 9.93 4.81
N ILE A 92 -1.25 10.34 5.75
CA ILE A 92 -2.52 9.70 6.07
C ILE A 92 -3.64 10.46 5.37
N LEU A 93 -4.53 9.76 4.68
CA LEU A 93 -5.65 10.36 3.96
C LEU A 93 -6.88 10.47 4.85
N GLU A 94 -7.79 11.40 4.51
CA GLU A 94 -9.13 11.40 5.08
C GLU A 94 -9.84 10.08 4.77
N TYR A 95 -10.60 9.56 5.73
CA TYR A 95 -11.26 8.24 5.71
C TYR A 95 -10.33 7.04 5.66
N GLU A 96 -9.03 7.23 5.80
CA GLU A 96 -8.08 6.12 5.89
C GLU A 96 -8.24 5.41 7.23
N LYS A 97 -8.23 4.07 7.19
CA LYS A 97 -8.20 3.25 8.40
C LYS A 97 -6.90 3.45 9.15
N VAL A 98 -7.00 3.73 10.44
CA VAL A 98 -5.86 3.88 11.34
C VAL A 98 -6.03 3.01 12.59
N GLN A 99 -4.90 2.56 13.12
CA GLN A 99 -4.81 1.96 14.44
C GLN A 99 -4.42 3.03 15.46
N ILE A 100 -5.18 3.11 16.53
CA ILE A 100 -4.92 4.01 17.66
C ILE A 100 -4.37 3.18 18.82
N VAL A 101 -3.31 3.68 19.43
CA VAL A 101 -2.72 3.12 20.64
C VAL A 101 -2.68 4.21 21.70
N ASP A 102 -3.40 3.98 22.80
CA ASP A 102 -3.37 4.86 23.97
C ASP A 102 -2.19 4.47 24.87
N VAL A 103 -1.31 5.43 25.14
CA VAL A 103 -0.10 5.23 25.95
C VAL A 103 -0.43 5.17 27.44
N ASN A 104 -1.51 5.84 27.86
CA ASN A 104 -1.88 5.96 29.26
C ASN A 104 -2.58 4.71 29.79
N ASN A 105 -3.48 4.11 28.99
CA ASN A 105 -4.27 2.95 29.39
C ASN A 105 -3.94 1.64 28.65
N GLY A 106 -3.15 1.72 27.56
CA GLY A 106 -2.74 0.57 26.75
C GLY A 106 -3.80 0.08 25.76
N SER A 107 -4.92 0.77 25.60
CA SER A 107 -5.95 0.43 24.62
C SER A 107 -5.41 0.43 23.20
N ARG A 108 -5.85 -0.54 22.41
CA ARG A 108 -5.58 -0.62 20.97
C ARG A 108 -6.88 -0.86 20.23
N PHE A 109 -7.18 -0.01 19.27
CA PHE A 109 -8.40 -0.12 18.46
C PHE A 109 -8.17 0.48 17.08
N GLU A 110 -9.07 0.13 16.16
CA GLU A 110 -9.05 0.65 14.79
C GLU A 110 -10.24 1.58 14.58
N THR A 111 -10.00 2.62 13.78
CA THR A 111 -11.00 3.58 13.37
C THR A 111 -10.58 4.18 12.01
N TYR A 112 -11.24 5.25 11.56
CA TYR A 112 -10.82 6.00 10.37
C TYR A 112 -10.69 7.48 10.69
N THR A 113 -9.93 8.19 9.89
CA THR A 113 -9.61 9.62 10.06
C THR A 113 -10.67 10.51 9.44
N ILE A 114 -10.91 11.66 10.06
CA ILE A 114 -11.65 12.80 9.52
C ILE A 114 -10.71 14.00 9.59
N CYS A 115 -10.65 14.81 8.52
CA CYS A 115 -9.87 16.04 8.52
C CYS A 115 -10.47 17.06 9.49
N GLY A 116 -9.65 17.52 10.43
CA GLY A 116 -9.92 18.67 11.29
C GLY A 116 -9.31 19.94 10.72
N GLU A 117 -9.60 21.09 11.35
CA GLU A 117 -9.08 22.38 10.94
C GLU A 117 -7.54 22.36 10.93
N ARG A 118 -6.98 22.80 9.79
CA ARG A 118 -5.54 22.84 9.56
C ARG A 118 -4.82 23.72 10.58
N GLY A 119 -3.76 23.20 11.16
CA GLY A 119 -2.97 23.91 12.14
C GLY A 119 -3.66 24.15 13.47
N SER A 120 -4.80 23.50 13.74
CA SER A 120 -5.52 23.61 15.02
C SER A 120 -4.90 22.79 16.16
N GLY A 121 -4.15 21.73 15.82
CA GLY A 121 -3.71 20.71 16.79
C GLY A 121 -4.83 19.76 17.19
N MET A 122 -5.91 19.69 16.42
CA MET A 122 -7.10 18.90 16.72
C MET A 122 -6.80 17.40 16.74
N ILE A 123 -7.08 16.76 17.85
CA ILE A 123 -7.06 15.31 18.05
C ILE A 123 -8.29 14.95 18.88
N CYS A 124 -9.38 14.58 18.21
CA CYS A 124 -10.67 14.33 18.84
C CYS A 124 -11.16 12.91 18.57
N LEU A 125 -11.41 12.13 19.63
CA LEU A 125 -12.00 10.79 19.52
C LEU A 125 -13.51 10.91 19.79
N ASN A 126 -14.30 10.42 18.84
CA ASN A 126 -15.75 10.62 18.87
C ASN A 126 -16.51 9.29 18.78
N GLY A 127 -17.75 9.29 19.28
CA GLY A 127 -18.61 8.10 19.28
C GLY A 127 -18.01 6.96 20.08
N ALA A 128 -18.07 5.73 19.56
CA ALA A 128 -17.59 4.53 20.26
C ALA A 128 -16.08 4.59 20.58
N ALA A 129 -15.27 5.26 19.77
CA ALA A 129 -13.84 5.42 20.00
C ALA A 129 -13.52 6.23 21.27
N ALA A 130 -14.38 7.17 21.65
CA ALA A 130 -14.25 7.95 22.89
C ALA A 130 -14.31 7.09 24.17
N ARG A 131 -14.81 5.85 24.08
CA ARG A 131 -14.79 4.91 25.23
C ARG A 131 -13.41 4.35 25.53
N CYS A 132 -12.49 4.44 24.59
CA CYS A 132 -11.16 3.83 24.68
C CYS A 132 -10.07 4.80 25.13
N VAL A 133 -10.40 6.09 25.27
CA VAL A 133 -9.46 7.16 25.61
C VAL A 133 -10.09 8.16 26.56
N SER A 134 -9.27 9.02 27.13
CA SER A 134 -9.70 10.20 27.90
C SER A 134 -9.04 11.46 27.36
N THR A 135 -9.70 12.61 27.53
CA THR A 135 -9.06 13.91 27.25
C THR A 135 -7.77 14.05 28.08
N GLY A 136 -6.69 14.44 27.42
CA GLY A 136 -5.34 14.52 28.01
C GLY A 136 -4.47 13.28 27.80
N ASP A 137 -5.03 12.15 27.34
CA ASP A 137 -4.25 10.97 27.05
C ASP A 137 -3.31 11.21 25.86
N LYS A 138 -2.15 10.55 25.89
CA LYS A 138 -1.21 10.53 24.79
C LYS A 138 -1.49 9.30 23.91
N ILE A 139 -1.79 9.52 22.64
CA ILE A 139 -2.07 8.46 21.68
C ILE A 139 -1.04 8.42 20.56
N ILE A 140 -0.92 7.25 19.96
CA ILE A 140 -0.16 7.03 18.72
C ILE A 140 -1.16 6.64 17.65
N ILE A 141 -1.15 7.35 16.52
CA ILE A 141 -1.99 7.11 15.36
C ILE A 141 -1.11 6.47 14.28
N MET A 142 -1.47 5.30 13.78
CA MET A 142 -0.69 4.55 12.79
C MET A 142 -1.55 4.15 11.61
N ALA A 143 -1.06 4.42 10.40
CA ALA A 143 -1.60 3.90 9.15
C ALA A 143 -0.66 2.85 8.56
N TYR A 144 -1.24 1.82 7.96
CA TYR A 144 -0.51 0.73 7.32
C TYR A 144 -0.92 0.63 5.85
N ALA A 145 -0.02 0.14 5.00
CA ALA A 145 -0.30 -0.11 3.59
C ALA A 145 0.40 -1.39 3.13
N GLY A 146 -0.19 -2.05 2.12
CA GLY A 146 0.40 -3.22 1.48
C GLY A 146 1.41 -2.80 0.42
N TYR A 147 2.65 -3.27 0.56
CA TYR A 147 3.75 -3.05 -0.39
C TYR A 147 4.16 -4.37 -1.03
N GLU A 148 4.60 -4.31 -2.28
CA GLU A 148 5.25 -5.47 -2.87
C GLU A 148 6.58 -5.77 -2.17
N PRO A 149 7.04 -7.05 -2.18
CA PRO A 149 8.27 -7.43 -1.47
C PRO A 149 9.48 -6.56 -1.81
N GLU A 150 9.62 -6.12 -3.04
CA GLU A 150 10.73 -5.25 -3.48
C GLU A 150 10.58 -3.83 -2.98
N GLU A 151 9.36 -3.28 -3.00
CA GLU A 151 9.03 -1.96 -2.45
C GLU A 151 9.19 -1.95 -0.93
N ALA A 152 8.73 -3.00 -0.23
CA ALA A 152 8.82 -3.14 1.23
C ALA A 152 10.27 -3.07 1.73
N ARG A 153 11.25 -3.58 0.95
CA ARG A 153 12.68 -3.54 1.32
C ARG A 153 13.26 -2.13 1.41
N THR A 154 12.71 -1.20 0.66
CA THR A 154 13.20 0.19 0.56
C THR A 154 12.23 1.20 1.17
N HIS A 155 11.04 0.75 1.56
CA HIS A 155 10.01 1.58 2.16
C HIS A 155 10.51 2.24 3.46
N LYS A 156 10.12 3.49 3.64
CA LYS A 156 10.39 4.28 4.86
C LYS A 156 9.10 4.99 5.28
N PRO A 157 8.62 4.77 6.50
CA PRO A 157 7.39 5.43 6.97
C PRO A 157 7.60 6.92 7.21
N ALA A 158 6.53 7.70 7.12
CA ALA A 158 6.51 9.06 7.64
C ALA A 158 6.18 9.02 9.15
N VAL A 159 7.09 9.53 9.98
CA VAL A 159 6.90 9.57 11.44
C VAL A 159 6.89 11.02 11.91
N VAL A 160 5.75 11.47 12.38
CA VAL A 160 5.49 12.82 12.86
C VAL A 160 5.53 12.84 14.38
N PHE A 161 6.42 13.63 14.97
CA PHE A 161 6.44 13.93 16.39
C PHE A 161 5.77 15.28 16.62
N VAL A 162 5.00 15.38 17.68
CA VAL A 162 4.30 16.61 18.04
C VAL A 162 4.72 17.12 19.42
N ASP A 163 4.47 18.38 19.67
CA ASP A 163 4.60 19.01 21.00
C ASP A 163 3.32 18.86 21.84
N GLU A 164 3.25 19.56 22.98
CA GLU A 164 2.12 19.48 23.89
C GLU A 164 0.84 20.11 23.32
N GLU A 165 0.97 21.02 22.36
CA GLU A 165 -0.11 21.68 21.62
C GLU A 165 -0.47 20.95 20.32
N ASN A 166 0.05 19.72 20.13
CA ASN A 166 -0.09 18.92 18.90
C ASN A 166 0.45 19.61 17.64
N LYS A 167 1.45 20.51 17.77
CA LYS A 167 2.13 21.05 16.60
C LYS A 167 3.28 20.15 16.20
N ILE A 168 3.59 20.12 14.90
CA ILE A 168 4.70 19.33 14.38
C ILE A 168 6.02 19.85 14.97
N SER A 169 6.67 19.04 15.80
CA SER A 169 8.00 19.32 16.32
C SER A 169 9.09 18.74 15.41
N ARG A 170 8.82 17.58 14.77
CA ARG A 170 9.76 16.93 13.86
C ARG A 170 9.05 15.91 12.97
N VAL A 171 9.51 15.79 11.73
CA VAL A 171 9.14 14.71 10.81
C VAL A 171 10.40 13.92 10.46
N THR A 172 10.31 12.59 10.50
CA THR A 172 11.41 11.68 10.14
C THR A 172 10.88 10.48 9.38
N ASN A 173 11.75 9.77 8.71
CA ASN A 173 11.43 8.50 8.01
C ASN A 173 12.14 7.29 8.65
N TYR A 174 12.61 7.43 9.87
CA TYR A 174 13.33 6.40 10.60
C TYR A 174 13.07 6.52 12.09
N GLU A 175 12.90 5.38 12.77
CA GLU A 175 12.85 5.27 14.22
C GLU A 175 14.09 4.50 14.70
N LYS A 176 14.91 5.17 15.48
CA LYS A 176 16.06 4.53 16.13
C LYS A 176 15.61 3.90 17.44
N HIS A 177 16.11 2.69 17.75
CA HIS A 177 15.95 2.12 19.08
C HIS A 177 16.60 3.01 20.12
N GLY A 178 15.85 3.39 21.16
CA GLY A 178 16.34 4.25 22.24
C GLY A 178 15.22 4.76 23.15
N LEU A 179 15.59 5.50 24.18
CA LEU A 179 14.61 6.16 25.05
C LEU A 179 14.04 7.39 24.36
N LEU A 180 12.77 7.73 24.64
CA LEU A 180 12.11 8.91 24.07
C LEU A 180 12.92 10.20 24.22
N LYS A 181 13.55 10.40 25.38
CA LYS A 181 14.43 11.56 25.66
C LYS A 181 15.65 11.64 24.71
N ASP A 182 16.03 10.51 24.10
CA ASP A 182 17.18 10.44 23.17
C ASP A 182 16.71 10.63 21.71
N MET A 183 15.39 10.76 21.50
CA MET A 183 14.74 10.97 20.20
C MET A 183 14.26 12.42 19.99
N ALA A 184 14.33 13.24 21.04
CA ALA A 184 13.93 14.65 21.01
C ALA A 184 14.94 15.53 20.24
#